data_ffd272be9c0225b603ffb20c6457e0db
#
_entry.id   ffd272be9c0225b603ffb20c6457e0db
#
_cell.length_a   1.000
_cell.length_b   1.000
_cell.length_c   1.000
_cell.angle_alpha   90.00
_cell.angle_beta   90.00
_cell.angle_gamma   90.00
#
_symmetry.space_group_name_H-M   'P 1'
#
loop_
_entity.id
_entity.type
_entity.pdbx_description
1 polymer ?
#
loop_
_entity_poly.entity_id
_entity_poly.type
_entity_poly.pdbx_seq_one_letter_code
_entity_poly.pdbx_strand_id
1 'polypeptide(L)'
;MVITKGELQKWVDYALAHNAIIFYDAAYEAYIQDSDIPHSIYEIPNAKKVAIEFHSYSKTAGFTGIRCGYTIIPKELTATTKDGKSVEVAQFWDRRQCTKFNGTSYISQRAAEAIYSPEGKKQIKQTIAYYMENARIIRESLTELGFTVYGGKNAPYLWVKTPANVPSWEFFESMLNGAQVVCTPGVGFGLAGEGFIRITSFGDRNDCIEAMARIKKWLKK
;
A
#
# COMPACT_ATOMS: atom_id res chain seq x y z
N MET A 1 3.60 3.03 -5.07
CA MET A 1 4.86 2.60 -5.71
C MET A 1 5.32 1.35 -4.99
N VAL A 2 5.86 0.39 -5.67
CA VAL A 2 6.48 -0.81 -5.11
C VAL A 2 7.99 -0.74 -5.32
N ILE A 3 8.76 -1.44 -4.50
CA ILE A 3 10.23 -1.42 -4.51
C ILE A 3 10.70 -2.79 -5.01
N THR A 4 11.61 -2.81 -5.98
CA THR A 4 12.20 -4.05 -6.51
C THR A 4 13.13 -4.71 -5.48
N LYS A 5 13.37 -6.02 -5.62
CA LYS A 5 14.33 -6.75 -4.75
C LYS A 5 15.69 -6.09 -4.73
N GLY A 6 16.21 -5.63 -5.89
CA GLY A 6 17.52 -4.98 -5.96
C GLY A 6 17.58 -3.62 -5.29
N GLU A 7 16.50 -2.83 -5.35
CA GLU A 7 16.41 -1.56 -4.62
C GLU A 7 16.29 -1.79 -3.11
N LEU A 8 15.46 -2.76 -2.70
CA LEU A 8 15.26 -3.07 -1.29
C LEU A 8 16.54 -3.63 -0.64
N GLN A 9 17.37 -4.38 -1.39
CA GLN A 9 18.69 -4.81 -0.93
C GLN A 9 19.58 -3.63 -0.57
N LYS A 10 19.58 -2.55 -1.37
CA LYS A 10 20.36 -1.32 -1.06
C LYS A 10 19.91 -0.67 0.24
N TRP A 11 18.59 -0.69 0.53
CA TRP A 11 18.05 -0.20 1.80
C TRP A 11 18.51 -1.05 2.98
N VAL A 12 18.49 -2.38 2.82
CA VAL A 12 18.97 -3.32 3.86
C VAL A 12 20.47 -3.11 4.12
N ASP A 13 21.28 -3.01 3.06
CA ASP A 13 22.72 -2.78 3.17
C ASP A 13 23.02 -1.44 3.85
N TYR A 14 22.29 -0.38 3.51
CA TYR A 14 22.39 0.92 4.17
C TYR A 14 22.05 0.82 5.66
N ALA A 15 20.96 0.17 6.00
CA ALA A 15 20.53 0.01 7.39
C ALA A 15 21.55 -0.76 8.23
N LEU A 16 22.15 -1.82 7.67
CA LEU A 16 23.26 -2.56 8.30
C LEU A 16 24.49 -1.67 8.54
N ALA A 17 24.89 -0.89 7.54
CA ALA A 17 26.06 -0.03 7.62
C ALA A 17 25.91 1.14 8.61
N HIS A 18 24.67 1.60 8.82
CA HIS A 18 24.37 2.79 9.63
C HIS A 18 23.65 2.49 10.95
N ASN A 19 23.54 1.20 11.35
CA ASN A 19 22.82 0.78 12.55
C ASN A 19 21.39 1.37 12.61
N ALA A 20 20.70 1.36 11.46
CA ALA A 20 19.36 1.86 11.29
C ALA A 20 18.33 0.72 11.26
N ILE A 21 17.07 1.02 11.54
CA ILE A 21 15.97 0.06 11.47
C ILE A 21 15.00 0.49 10.37
N ILE A 22 14.65 -0.44 9.49
CA ILE A 22 13.65 -0.26 8.45
C ILE A 22 12.27 -0.63 9.02
N PHE A 23 11.32 0.31 8.92
CA PHE A 23 9.90 0.04 9.12
C PHE A 23 9.27 -0.20 7.76
N TYR A 24 8.99 -1.49 7.46
CA TYR A 24 8.47 -1.90 6.17
C TYR A 24 6.95 -2.09 6.24
N ASP A 25 6.21 -1.19 5.59
CA ASP A 25 4.76 -1.27 5.51
C ASP A 25 4.33 -2.15 4.33
N ALA A 26 3.92 -3.39 4.63
CA ALA A 26 3.47 -4.39 3.68
C ALA A 26 1.92 -4.47 3.58
N ALA A 27 1.20 -3.41 3.98
CA ALA A 27 -0.27 -3.44 4.03
C ALA A 27 -0.95 -3.73 2.68
N TYR A 28 -0.25 -3.52 1.57
CA TYR A 28 -0.76 -3.76 0.20
C TYR A 28 -0.04 -4.91 -0.52
N GLU A 29 0.75 -5.73 0.15
CA GLU A 29 1.54 -6.81 -0.44
C GLU A 29 0.71 -7.78 -1.28
N ALA A 30 -0.52 -8.05 -0.85
CA ALA A 30 -1.44 -8.95 -1.56
C ALA A 30 -1.83 -8.48 -2.98
N TYR A 31 -1.60 -7.20 -3.30
CA TYR A 31 -1.86 -6.62 -4.63
C TYR A 31 -0.67 -6.75 -5.58
N ILE A 32 0.49 -7.19 -5.11
CA ILE A 32 1.69 -7.39 -5.94
C ILE A 32 1.45 -8.56 -6.89
N GLN A 33 1.72 -8.35 -8.18
CA GLN A 33 1.53 -9.34 -9.24
C GLN A 33 2.84 -9.69 -9.96
N ASP A 34 3.79 -8.77 -9.97
CA ASP A 34 5.08 -8.97 -10.62
C ASP A 34 6.01 -9.79 -9.72
N SER A 35 6.63 -10.83 -10.26
CA SER A 35 7.44 -11.80 -9.50
C SER A 35 8.78 -11.25 -8.98
N ASP A 36 9.27 -10.14 -9.53
CA ASP A 36 10.49 -9.45 -9.10
C ASP A 36 10.27 -8.46 -7.95
N ILE A 37 9.00 -8.21 -7.60
CA ILE A 37 8.62 -7.39 -6.46
C ILE A 37 8.41 -8.30 -5.25
N PRO A 38 9.12 -8.07 -4.12
CA PRO A 38 8.96 -8.91 -2.94
C PRO A 38 7.63 -8.63 -2.22
N HIS A 39 6.98 -9.67 -1.72
CA HIS A 39 5.82 -9.58 -0.84
C HIS A 39 6.20 -9.30 0.62
N SER A 40 7.44 -9.63 0.99
CA SER A 40 8.00 -9.41 2.32
C SER A 40 9.43 -8.90 2.21
N ILE A 41 9.81 -7.97 3.11
CA ILE A 41 11.21 -7.54 3.20
C ILE A 41 12.13 -8.71 3.57
N TYR A 42 11.61 -9.74 4.22
CA TYR A 42 12.39 -10.91 4.63
C TYR A 42 12.76 -11.85 3.47
N GLU A 43 12.30 -11.58 2.25
CA GLU A 43 12.86 -12.20 1.04
C GLU A 43 14.25 -11.65 0.71
N ILE A 44 14.65 -10.54 1.35
CA ILE A 44 15.95 -9.91 1.14
C ILE A 44 16.97 -10.45 2.16
N PRO A 45 18.17 -10.87 1.72
CA PRO A 45 19.23 -11.32 2.60
C PRO A 45 19.55 -10.31 3.72
N ASN A 46 19.70 -10.82 4.94
CA ASN A 46 19.99 -10.04 6.17
C ASN A 46 18.88 -9.06 6.64
N ALA A 47 17.75 -8.93 5.96
CA ALA A 47 16.68 -8.02 6.36
C ALA A 47 16.17 -8.29 7.79
N LYS A 48 16.18 -9.55 8.25
CA LYS A 48 15.79 -9.91 9.63
C LYS A 48 16.62 -9.22 10.72
N LYS A 49 17.82 -8.75 10.39
CA LYS A 49 18.70 -8.05 11.34
C LYS A 49 18.37 -6.57 11.48
N VAL A 50 17.63 -6.00 10.52
CA VAL A 50 17.44 -4.55 10.42
C VAL A 50 16.01 -4.12 10.11
N ALA A 51 15.04 -5.02 10.00
CA ALA A 51 13.69 -4.65 9.59
C ALA A 51 12.59 -5.15 10.53
N ILE A 52 11.56 -4.32 10.67
CA ILE A 52 10.26 -4.65 11.26
C ILE A 52 9.24 -4.55 10.14
N GLU A 53 8.40 -5.58 9.98
CA GLU A 53 7.39 -5.63 8.92
C GLU A 53 5.98 -5.51 9.48
N PHE A 54 5.15 -4.69 8.83
CA PHE A 54 3.77 -4.41 9.24
C PHE A 54 2.79 -4.89 8.18
N HIS A 55 1.75 -5.62 8.61
CA HIS A 55 0.69 -6.14 7.76
C HIS A 55 -0.69 -5.67 8.23
N SER A 56 -1.63 -5.55 7.27
CA SER A 56 -3.00 -5.14 7.57
C SER A 56 -4.01 -5.97 6.79
N TYR A 57 -4.96 -6.56 7.50
CA TYR A 57 -6.10 -7.25 6.87
C TYR A 57 -7.13 -6.28 6.27
N SER A 58 -7.02 -5.00 6.58
CA SER A 58 -7.92 -3.97 6.03
C SER A 58 -7.95 -3.96 4.51
N LYS A 59 -6.78 -4.20 3.87
CA LYS A 59 -6.64 -4.17 2.41
C LYS A 59 -6.68 -5.55 1.80
N THR A 60 -6.00 -6.51 2.42
CA THR A 60 -5.95 -7.90 1.94
C THR A 60 -7.32 -8.56 1.93
N ALA A 61 -8.11 -8.38 3.01
CA ALA A 61 -9.38 -9.08 3.21
C ALA A 61 -10.61 -8.15 3.27
N GLY A 62 -10.46 -6.86 3.00
CA GLY A 62 -11.55 -5.90 3.17
C GLY A 62 -11.94 -5.64 4.62
N PHE A 63 -11.07 -5.95 5.58
CA PHE A 63 -11.35 -5.89 7.03
C PHE A 63 -11.16 -4.50 7.63
N THR A 64 -11.42 -3.44 6.86
CA THR A 64 -11.23 -2.05 7.33
C THR A 64 -11.97 -1.75 8.63
N GLY A 65 -13.21 -2.23 8.78
CA GLY A 65 -14.03 -2.06 9.99
C GLY A 65 -13.71 -3.03 11.13
N ILE A 66 -13.02 -4.15 10.84
CA ILE A 66 -12.71 -5.20 11.83
C ILE A 66 -11.50 -4.81 12.70
N ARG A 67 -10.62 -3.94 12.20
CA ARG A 67 -9.44 -3.41 12.89
C ARG A 67 -8.45 -4.50 13.29
N CYS A 68 -7.91 -5.23 12.32
CA CYS A 68 -6.93 -6.29 12.53
C CYS A 68 -5.71 -6.12 11.61
N GLY A 69 -4.54 -6.30 12.18
CA GLY A 69 -3.25 -6.32 11.51
C GLY A 69 -2.23 -7.01 12.40
N TYR A 70 -1.03 -7.22 11.89
CA TYR A 70 0.05 -7.83 12.68
C TYR A 70 1.40 -7.21 12.31
N THR A 71 2.35 -7.37 13.23
CA THR A 71 3.73 -6.90 13.10
C THR A 71 4.67 -8.09 13.27
N ILE A 72 5.67 -8.17 12.42
CA ILE A 72 6.72 -9.19 12.51
C ILE A 72 8.00 -8.51 12.99
N ILE A 73 8.53 -8.98 14.11
CA ILE A 73 9.80 -8.52 14.68
C ILE A 73 10.70 -9.74 14.86
N PRO A 74 11.70 -9.92 14.00
CA PRO A 74 12.61 -11.07 14.09
C PRO A 74 13.45 -11.03 15.37
N LYS A 75 13.82 -12.21 15.90
CA LYS A 75 14.72 -12.31 17.04
C LYS A 75 16.13 -11.84 16.70
N GLU A 76 16.51 -11.92 15.42
CA GLU A 76 17.79 -11.45 14.90
C GLU A 76 17.93 -9.92 14.95
N LEU A 77 16.82 -9.18 15.07
CA LEU A 77 16.85 -7.74 15.22
C LEU A 77 17.23 -7.38 16.65
N THR A 78 18.41 -6.81 16.80
CA THR A 78 18.93 -6.34 18.08
C THR A 78 19.11 -4.83 18.11
N ALA A 79 19.11 -4.26 19.29
CA ALA A 79 19.42 -2.85 19.54
C ALA A 79 20.46 -2.75 20.67
N THR A 80 21.27 -1.68 20.64
CA THR A 80 22.23 -1.42 21.69
C THR A 80 21.63 -0.44 22.71
N THR A 81 21.60 -0.84 23.95
CA THR A 81 21.14 0.01 25.07
C THR A 81 22.17 1.10 25.39
N LYS A 82 21.77 2.10 26.20
CA LYS A 82 22.68 3.20 26.60
C LYS A 82 23.92 2.73 27.35
N ASP A 83 23.84 1.60 28.04
CA ASP A 83 24.95 0.94 28.76
C ASP A 83 25.74 -0.06 27.89
N GLY A 84 25.51 -0.04 26.58
CA GLY A 84 26.29 -0.80 25.60
C GLY A 84 25.87 -2.26 25.42
N LYS A 85 24.80 -2.75 26.07
CA LYS A 85 24.33 -4.11 25.93
C LYS A 85 23.51 -4.33 24.67
N SER A 86 23.73 -5.43 23.99
CA SER A 86 22.86 -5.88 22.89
C SER A 86 21.61 -6.57 23.46
N VAL A 87 20.44 -6.19 22.95
CA VAL A 87 19.14 -6.71 23.38
C VAL A 87 18.25 -6.99 22.18
N GLU A 88 17.46 -8.06 22.24
CA GLU A 88 16.48 -8.40 21.20
C GLU A 88 15.29 -7.43 21.24
N VAL A 89 15.00 -6.75 20.14
CA VAL A 89 13.86 -5.82 20.04
C VAL A 89 12.52 -6.54 20.23
N ALA A 90 12.42 -7.79 19.78
CA ALA A 90 11.23 -8.62 19.93
C ALA A 90 10.77 -8.76 21.38
N GLN A 91 11.69 -8.86 22.36
CA GLN A 91 11.35 -9.00 23.78
C GLN A 91 10.65 -7.74 24.33
N PHE A 92 11.09 -6.55 23.90
CA PHE A 92 10.44 -5.28 24.29
C PHE A 92 9.07 -5.14 23.66
N TRP A 93 8.94 -5.55 22.41
CA TRP A 93 7.65 -5.53 21.74
C TRP A 93 6.65 -6.47 22.40
N ASP A 94 7.05 -7.71 22.69
CA ASP A 94 6.20 -8.69 23.39
C ASP A 94 5.73 -8.16 24.74
N ARG A 95 6.65 -7.63 25.56
CA ARG A 95 6.29 -7.00 26.84
C ARG A 95 5.29 -5.86 26.65
N ARG A 96 5.52 -4.97 25.67
CA ARG A 96 4.61 -3.86 25.38
C ARG A 96 3.23 -4.37 24.95
N GLN A 97 3.20 -5.34 24.04
CA GLN A 97 1.96 -5.94 23.54
C GLN A 97 1.14 -6.53 24.69
N CYS A 98 1.76 -7.35 25.53
CA CYS A 98 1.09 -8.04 26.64
C CYS A 98 0.66 -7.11 27.78
N THR A 99 1.31 -5.95 27.96
CA THR A 99 1.02 -5.06 29.10
C THR A 99 0.18 -3.85 28.73
N LYS A 100 0.18 -3.40 27.45
CA LYS A 100 -0.48 -2.17 27.03
C LYS A 100 -1.71 -2.39 26.15
N PHE A 101 -1.76 -3.48 25.40
CA PHE A 101 -2.80 -3.66 24.40
C PHE A 101 -3.47 -5.05 24.41
N ASN A 102 -2.72 -6.16 24.57
CA ASN A 102 -3.16 -7.55 24.51
C ASN A 102 -3.68 -8.03 23.14
N GLY A 103 -3.68 -7.20 22.13
CA GLY A 103 -4.14 -7.52 20.80
C GLY A 103 -5.57 -7.07 20.48
N THR A 104 -5.99 -7.25 19.24
CA THR A 104 -7.36 -7.01 18.80
C THR A 104 -8.32 -8.08 19.35
N SER A 105 -9.63 -7.89 19.21
CA SER A 105 -10.62 -8.84 19.75
C SER A 105 -10.39 -10.25 19.22
N TYR A 106 -10.70 -11.27 20.03
CA TYR A 106 -10.56 -12.68 19.63
C TYR A 106 -11.40 -13.01 18.37
N ILE A 107 -12.59 -12.44 18.25
CA ILE A 107 -13.45 -12.60 17.08
C ILE A 107 -12.75 -12.10 15.82
N SER A 108 -12.11 -10.91 15.89
CA SER A 108 -11.33 -10.36 14.78
C SER A 108 -10.13 -11.24 14.40
N GLN A 109 -9.46 -11.83 15.41
CA GLN A 109 -8.34 -12.74 15.18
C GLN A 109 -8.81 -14.04 14.49
N ARG A 110 -9.95 -14.61 14.92
CA ARG A 110 -10.53 -15.81 14.26
C ARG A 110 -10.96 -15.51 12.83
N ALA A 111 -11.54 -14.33 12.57
CA ALA A 111 -11.86 -13.91 11.21
C ALA A 111 -10.59 -13.77 10.35
N ALA A 112 -9.52 -13.19 10.90
CA ALA A 112 -8.23 -13.08 10.22
C ALA A 112 -7.59 -14.44 9.95
N GLU A 113 -7.70 -15.41 10.86
CA GLU A 113 -7.22 -16.78 10.65
C GLU A 113 -7.97 -17.46 9.51
N ALA A 114 -9.29 -17.27 9.40
CA ALA A 114 -10.11 -17.88 8.37
C ALA A 114 -9.70 -17.53 6.94
N ILE A 115 -9.07 -16.37 6.73
CA ILE A 115 -8.58 -15.96 5.40
C ILE A 115 -7.46 -16.86 4.86
N TYR A 116 -6.73 -17.56 5.71
CA TYR A 116 -5.66 -18.47 5.33
C TYR A 116 -6.16 -19.87 4.95
N SER A 117 -7.44 -20.16 5.16
CA SER A 117 -8.07 -21.39 4.66
C SER A 117 -8.07 -21.41 3.11
N PRO A 118 -8.19 -22.60 2.48
CA PRO A 118 -8.31 -22.67 1.02
C PRO A 118 -9.42 -21.80 0.45
N GLU A 119 -10.58 -21.77 1.11
CA GLU A 119 -11.72 -20.95 0.68
C GLU A 119 -11.45 -19.45 0.89
N GLY A 120 -10.90 -19.06 2.05
CA GLY A 120 -10.51 -17.67 2.32
C GLY A 120 -9.52 -17.14 1.30
N LYS A 121 -8.47 -17.90 0.98
CA LYS A 121 -7.49 -17.54 -0.06
C LYS A 121 -8.14 -17.36 -1.44
N LYS A 122 -9.08 -18.24 -1.79
CA LYS A 122 -9.83 -18.14 -3.05
C LYS A 122 -10.65 -16.84 -3.11
N GLN A 123 -11.40 -16.52 -2.05
CA GLN A 123 -12.21 -15.31 -1.97
C GLN A 123 -11.34 -14.04 -2.03
N ILE A 124 -10.23 -14.01 -1.30
CA ILE A 124 -9.28 -12.90 -1.34
C ILE A 124 -8.74 -12.68 -2.75
N LYS A 125 -8.31 -13.77 -3.42
CA LYS A 125 -7.82 -13.69 -4.80
C LYS A 125 -8.85 -13.11 -5.75
N GLN A 126 -10.13 -13.46 -5.60
CA GLN A 126 -11.22 -12.92 -6.40
C GLN A 126 -11.43 -11.42 -6.14
N THR A 127 -11.41 -11.00 -4.88
CA THR A 127 -11.58 -9.59 -4.48
C THR A 127 -10.42 -8.74 -5.00
N ILE A 128 -9.18 -9.21 -4.84
CA ILE A 128 -7.99 -8.51 -5.35
C ILE A 128 -8.05 -8.42 -6.88
N ALA A 129 -8.37 -9.50 -7.57
CA ALA A 129 -8.53 -9.49 -9.03
C ALA A 129 -9.60 -8.50 -9.50
N TYR A 130 -10.71 -8.37 -8.76
CA TYR A 130 -11.73 -7.39 -9.05
C TYR A 130 -11.21 -5.96 -8.99
N TYR A 131 -10.49 -5.58 -7.93
CA TYR A 131 -9.94 -4.24 -7.79
C TYR A 131 -8.77 -3.97 -8.75
N MET A 132 -7.96 -4.98 -9.04
CA MET A 132 -6.87 -4.82 -10.01
C MET A 132 -7.39 -4.68 -11.45
N GLU A 133 -8.51 -5.30 -11.78
CA GLU A 133 -9.19 -5.08 -13.05
C GLU A 133 -9.76 -3.64 -13.14
N ASN A 134 -10.33 -3.11 -12.04
CA ASN A 134 -10.72 -1.70 -11.98
C ASN A 134 -9.51 -0.77 -12.21
N ALA A 135 -8.37 -1.09 -11.59
CA ALA A 135 -7.14 -0.32 -11.79
C ALA A 135 -6.66 -0.36 -13.24
N ARG A 136 -6.76 -1.52 -13.91
CA ARG A 136 -6.45 -1.66 -15.34
C ARG A 136 -7.35 -0.76 -16.20
N ILE A 137 -8.67 -0.83 -15.98
CA ILE A 137 -9.66 -0.01 -16.72
C ILE A 137 -9.35 1.48 -16.56
N ILE A 138 -9.14 1.95 -15.34
CA ILE A 138 -8.83 3.36 -15.05
C ILE A 138 -7.52 3.75 -15.73
N ARG A 139 -6.47 2.94 -15.59
CA ARG A 139 -5.14 3.21 -16.15
C ARG A 139 -5.18 3.31 -17.67
N GLU A 140 -5.80 2.35 -18.34
CA GLU A 140 -5.89 2.31 -19.80
C GLU A 140 -6.70 3.50 -20.31
N SER A 141 -7.87 3.77 -19.72
CA SER A 141 -8.72 4.91 -20.10
C SER A 141 -7.98 6.25 -19.99
N LEU A 142 -7.26 6.48 -18.88
CA LEU A 142 -6.52 7.74 -18.70
C LEU A 142 -5.30 7.82 -19.62
N THR A 143 -4.62 6.71 -19.88
CA THR A 143 -3.51 6.66 -20.85
C THR A 143 -3.97 6.97 -22.28
N GLU A 144 -5.12 6.44 -22.70
CA GLU A 144 -5.76 6.75 -23.98
C GLU A 144 -6.15 8.22 -24.10
N LEU A 145 -6.47 8.87 -22.97
CA LEU A 145 -6.77 10.30 -22.92
C LEU A 145 -5.50 11.18 -22.87
N GLY A 146 -4.31 10.60 -22.94
CA GLY A 146 -3.03 11.31 -22.98
C GLY A 146 -2.42 11.63 -21.61
N PHE A 147 -2.97 11.12 -20.52
CA PHE A 147 -2.37 11.32 -19.20
C PHE A 147 -1.15 10.42 -18.98
N THR A 148 -0.17 10.95 -18.26
CA THR A 148 0.92 10.13 -17.70
C THR A 148 0.43 9.48 -16.41
N VAL A 149 0.36 8.15 -16.38
CA VAL A 149 -0.19 7.36 -15.25
C VAL A 149 0.87 6.44 -14.71
N TYR A 150 1.07 6.49 -13.39
CA TYR A 150 1.94 5.58 -12.63
C TYR A 150 1.10 4.69 -11.72
N GLY A 151 1.58 3.49 -11.41
CA GLY A 151 0.87 2.54 -10.55
C GLY A 151 -0.27 1.79 -11.23
N GLY A 152 -1.19 1.23 -10.44
CA GLY A 152 -2.31 0.42 -10.93
C GLY A 152 -1.92 -0.95 -11.50
N LYS A 153 -0.70 -1.46 -11.19
CA LYS A 153 -0.21 -2.81 -11.55
C LYS A 153 0.01 -3.68 -10.32
N ASN A 154 0.74 -3.18 -9.34
CA ASN A 154 1.08 -3.86 -8.11
C ASN A 154 0.48 -3.17 -6.86
N ALA A 155 -0.47 -2.28 -7.09
CA ALA A 155 -1.18 -1.56 -6.04
C ALA A 155 -2.52 -1.03 -6.59
N PRO A 156 -3.54 -0.87 -5.74
CA PRO A 156 -4.87 -0.40 -6.15
C PRO A 156 -4.95 1.12 -6.33
N TYR A 157 -3.82 1.80 -6.38
CA TYR A 157 -3.72 3.25 -6.55
C TYR A 157 -3.02 3.61 -7.85
N LEU A 158 -3.55 4.66 -8.47
CA LEU A 158 -2.99 5.27 -9.66
C LEU A 158 -2.57 6.71 -9.32
N TRP A 159 -1.37 7.05 -9.72
CA TRP A 159 -0.80 8.38 -9.60
C TRP A 159 -0.77 9.02 -10.97
N VAL A 160 -1.54 10.07 -11.15
CA VAL A 160 -1.81 10.66 -12.47
C VAL A 160 -1.25 12.07 -12.50
N LYS A 161 -0.38 12.35 -13.47
CA LYS A 161 0.17 13.69 -13.66
C LYS A 161 -0.90 14.63 -14.21
N THR A 162 -1.05 15.82 -13.65
CA THR A 162 -1.97 16.84 -14.14
C THR A 162 -1.50 17.40 -15.50
N PRO A 163 -2.42 17.82 -16.38
CA PRO A 163 -2.05 18.41 -17.68
C PRO A 163 -1.34 19.76 -17.49
N ALA A 164 -0.39 20.08 -18.37
CA ALA A 164 0.22 21.41 -18.48
C ALA A 164 0.70 22.03 -17.15
N ASN A 165 1.08 21.20 -16.17
CA ASN A 165 1.46 21.63 -14.81
C ASN A 165 0.37 22.37 -14.03
N VAL A 166 -0.91 22.10 -14.31
CA VAL A 166 -2.03 22.60 -13.51
C VAL A 166 -1.86 22.14 -12.05
N PRO A 167 -1.97 23.03 -11.05
CA PRO A 167 -1.84 22.66 -9.64
C PRO A 167 -2.83 21.56 -9.21
N SER A 168 -2.43 20.74 -8.26
CA SER A 168 -3.18 19.55 -7.81
C SER A 168 -4.61 19.89 -7.37
N TRP A 169 -4.79 20.97 -6.62
CA TRP A 169 -6.11 21.43 -6.15
C TRP A 169 -6.97 21.98 -7.29
N GLU A 170 -6.39 22.78 -8.17
CA GLU A 170 -7.10 23.35 -9.32
C GLU A 170 -7.61 22.24 -10.25
N PHE A 171 -6.78 21.24 -10.51
CA PHE A 171 -7.17 20.09 -11.32
C PHE A 171 -8.24 19.23 -10.62
N PHE A 172 -8.15 19.04 -9.30
CA PHE A 172 -9.18 18.39 -8.51
C PHE A 172 -10.54 19.10 -8.63
N GLU A 173 -10.57 20.42 -8.43
CA GLU A 173 -11.79 21.21 -8.53
C GLU A 173 -12.39 21.19 -9.95
N SER A 174 -11.54 21.28 -10.96
CA SER A 174 -11.95 21.19 -12.37
C SER A 174 -12.57 19.83 -12.70
N MET A 175 -11.96 18.71 -12.20
CA MET A 175 -12.49 17.36 -12.38
C MET A 175 -13.80 17.16 -11.60
N LEU A 176 -13.88 17.66 -10.37
CA LEU A 176 -15.08 17.58 -9.56
C LEU A 176 -16.26 18.32 -10.23
N ASN A 177 -16.04 19.55 -10.66
CA ASN A 177 -17.09 20.38 -11.26
C ASN A 177 -17.43 19.94 -12.70
N GLY A 178 -16.43 19.54 -13.48
CA GLY A 178 -16.59 19.20 -14.89
C GLY A 178 -17.01 17.77 -15.17
N ALA A 179 -16.50 16.82 -14.41
CA ALA A 179 -16.77 15.39 -14.57
C ALA A 179 -17.56 14.77 -13.42
N GLN A 180 -17.73 15.47 -12.29
CA GLN A 180 -18.34 14.94 -11.06
C GLN A 180 -17.59 13.68 -10.55
N VAL A 181 -16.28 13.70 -10.64
CA VAL A 181 -15.39 12.63 -10.16
C VAL A 181 -14.49 13.19 -9.07
N VAL A 182 -14.45 12.48 -7.94
CA VAL A 182 -13.61 12.82 -6.79
C VAL A 182 -12.29 12.07 -6.87
N CYS A 183 -11.19 12.77 -6.69
CA CYS A 183 -9.85 12.21 -6.55
C CYS A 183 -9.15 12.79 -5.32
N THR A 184 -7.89 12.43 -5.07
CA THR A 184 -7.10 13.07 -4.01
C THR A 184 -6.04 13.96 -4.65
N PRO A 185 -5.98 15.28 -4.33
CA PRO A 185 -4.89 16.13 -4.78
C PRO A 185 -3.54 15.62 -4.30
N GLY A 186 -2.55 15.56 -5.20
CA GLY A 186 -1.25 14.96 -4.88
C GLY A 186 -0.48 15.73 -3.82
N VAL A 187 -0.61 17.05 -3.77
CA VAL A 187 0.02 17.88 -2.72
C VAL A 187 -0.42 17.49 -1.30
N GLY A 188 -1.57 16.82 -1.14
CA GLY A 188 -2.00 16.24 0.13
C GLY A 188 -1.05 15.15 0.68
N PHE A 189 -0.13 14.65 -0.14
CA PHE A 189 0.93 13.69 0.24
C PHE A 189 2.30 14.34 0.42
N GLY A 190 2.37 15.66 0.38
CA GLY A 190 3.60 16.45 0.49
C GLY A 190 3.88 17.25 -0.79
N LEU A 191 4.81 18.19 -0.71
CA LEU A 191 5.13 19.12 -1.81
C LEU A 191 5.57 18.42 -3.10
N ALA A 192 6.23 17.25 -3.00
CA ALA A 192 6.62 16.44 -4.16
C ALA A 192 5.41 15.84 -4.92
N GLY A 193 4.22 15.89 -4.33
CA GLY A 193 2.97 15.47 -4.97
C GLY A 193 2.28 16.56 -5.77
N GLU A 194 2.81 17.79 -5.79
CA GLU A 194 2.24 18.88 -6.58
C GLU A 194 2.33 18.55 -8.09
N GLY A 195 1.27 18.91 -8.84
CA GLY A 195 1.12 18.52 -10.24
C GLY A 195 0.68 17.08 -10.48
N PHE A 196 0.12 16.43 -9.45
CA PHE A 196 -0.44 15.07 -9.51
C PHE A 196 -1.78 14.99 -8.79
N ILE A 197 -2.54 13.95 -9.15
CA ILE A 197 -3.69 13.46 -8.38
C ILE A 197 -3.55 11.96 -8.15
N ARG A 198 -4.14 11.47 -7.06
CA ARG A 198 -4.27 10.03 -6.80
C ARG A 198 -5.69 9.57 -7.03
N ILE A 199 -5.85 8.50 -7.81
CA ILE A 199 -7.10 7.79 -8.03
C ILE A 199 -7.00 6.41 -7.39
N THR A 200 -8.10 5.91 -6.84
CA THR A 200 -8.20 4.57 -6.26
C THR A 200 -9.05 3.66 -7.13
N SER A 201 -8.73 2.38 -7.15
CA SER A 201 -9.56 1.34 -7.78
C SER A 201 -10.53 0.66 -6.80
N PHE A 202 -10.55 1.08 -5.54
CA PHE A 202 -11.50 0.59 -4.55
C PHE A 202 -12.89 1.19 -4.77
N GLY A 203 -13.70 0.54 -5.58
CA GLY A 203 -15.05 0.98 -5.89
C GLY A 203 -15.81 -0.08 -6.68
N ASP A 204 -17.08 0.18 -6.94
CA ASP A 204 -17.84 -0.62 -7.88
C ASP A 204 -17.26 -0.46 -9.30
N ARG A 205 -17.27 -1.53 -10.07
CA ARG A 205 -16.74 -1.52 -11.45
C ARG A 205 -17.50 -0.60 -12.37
N ASN A 206 -18.82 -0.58 -12.23
CA ASN A 206 -19.66 0.28 -13.07
C ASN A 206 -19.40 1.74 -12.78
N ASP A 207 -19.18 2.10 -11.50
CA ASP A 207 -18.81 3.46 -11.11
C ASP A 207 -17.43 3.85 -11.66
N CYS A 208 -16.47 2.94 -11.69
CA CYS A 208 -15.16 3.17 -12.30
C CYS A 208 -15.28 3.42 -13.82
N ILE A 209 -16.08 2.62 -14.52
CA ILE A 209 -16.34 2.78 -15.97
C ILE A 209 -17.05 4.09 -16.23
N GLU A 210 -18.09 4.41 -15.46
CA GLU A 210 -18.85 5.64 -15.57
C GLU A 210 -17.96 6.88 -15.32
N ALA A 211 -17.09 6.83 -14.29
CA ALA A 211 -16.14 7.91 -14.01
C ALA A 211 -15.21 8.16 -15.21
N MET A 212 -14.69 7.11 -15.83
CA MET A 212 -13.84 7.25 -17.02
C MET A 212 -14.60 7.82 -18.21
N ALA A 213 -15.86 7.43 -18.41
CA ALA A 213 -16.71 7.99 -19.46
C ALA A 213 -16.98 9.49 -19.24
N ARG A 214 -17.25 9.90 -18.00
CA ARG A 214 -17.45 11.31 -17.62
C ARG A 214 -16.18 12.14 -17.83
N ILE A 215 -15.01 11.66 -17.42
CA ILE A 215 -13.73 12.33 -17.65
C ILE A 215 -13.49 12.51 -19.16
N LYS A 216 -13.70 11.45 -19.95
CA LYS A 216 -13.57 11.52 -21.42
C LYS A 216 -14.50 12.56 -22.06
N LYS A 217 -15.73 12.64 -21.59
CA LYS A 217 -16.72 13.64 -22.07
C LYS A 217 -16.35 15.06 -21.66
N TRP A 218 -15.85 15.25 -20.45
CA TRP A 218 -15.42 16.54 -19.93
C TRP A 218 -14.21 17.10 -20.70
N LEU A 219 -13.21 16.28 -20.98
CA LEU A 219 -12.01 16.70 -21.71
C LEU A 219 -12.24 17.01 -23.20
N LYS A 220 -13.38 16.62 -23.77
CA LYS A 220 -13.75 16.92 -25.17
C LYS A 220 -14.50 18.24 -25.33
N LYS A 221 -14.85 18.89 -24.21
CA LYS A 221 -15.49 20.21 -24.21
C LYS A 221 -14.44 21.33 -24.24
#